data_96a734e42d92e510e138a1965b8e2b9f
#
_entry.id   96a734e42d92e510e138a1965b8e2b9f
#
_cell.length_a   1.000
_cell.length_b   1.000
_cell.length_c   1.000
_cell.angle_alpha   90.00
_cell.angle_beta   90.00
_cell.angle_gamma   90.00
#
_symmetry.space_group_name_H-M   'P 1'
#
loop_
_entity.id
_entity.type
_entity.pdbx_description
1 polymer ?
#
loop_
_entity_poly.entity_id
_entity_poly.type
_entity_poly.pdbx_seq_one_letter_code
_entity_poly.pdbx_strand_id
1 'polypeptide(L)'
;MFKQQLEKNFSKTLERFLAIQAMGSDTAKQDIKATEFPSPSEEALKEGLHILSCEDLRSELKRIIVPTLRLYGRLDSLVPTSGIDRICELHPQADTVVLPHASHAPFISHPQQTADILYSFATNVYKQEAS
;
A
#
# COMPACT_ATOMS: atom_id res chain seq x y z
N MET A 1 -17.67 0.98 -8.10
CA MET A 1 -18.31 0.72 -6.79
C MET A 1 -17.91 1.73 -5.72
N PHE A 2 -16.64 1.90 -5.38
CA PHE A 2 -16.17 2.86 -4.36
C PHE A 2 -16.48 4.34 -4.72
N LYS A 3 -16.19 4.75 -5.96
CA LYS A 3 -16.52 6.09 -6.48
C LYS A 3 -17.99 6.46 -6.29
N GLN A 4 -18.91 5.55 -6.63
CA GLN A 4 -20.36 5.78 -6.46
C GLN A 4 -20.79 5.88 -4.99
N GLN A 5 -20.07 5.20 -4.07
CA GLN A 5 -20.35 5.29 -2.64
C GLN A 5 -19.84 6.61 -2.05
N LEU A 6 -18.69 7.12 -2.52
CA LEU A 6 -18.18 8.44 -2.15
C LEU A 6 -19.14 9.57 -2.54
N GLU A 7 -19.71 9.51 -3.75
CA GLU A 7 -20.70 10.47 -4.22
C GLU A 7 -22.00 10.47 -3.39
N LYS A 8 -22.36 9.30 -2.82
CA LYS A 8 -23.58 9.16 -2.01
C LYS A 8 -23.39 9.53 -0.54
N ASN A 9 -22.25 9.21 0.05
CA ASN A 9 -21.96 9.50 1.45
C ASN A 9 -20.44 9.49 1.70
N PHE A 10 -19.85 10.65 1.56
CA PHE A 10 -18.41 10.87 1.69
C PHE A 10 -17.84 10.38 3.02
N SER A 11 -18.36 10.89 4.16
CA SER A 11 -17.84 10.59 5.49
C SER A 11 -17.87 9.10 5.82
N LYS A 12 -19.01 8.45 5.54
CA LYS A 12 -19.16 7.01 5.82
C LYS A 12 -18.25 6.14 4.93
N THR A 13 -18.04 6.57 3.69
CA THR A 13 -17.17 5.85 2.75
C THR A 13 -15.70 6.01 3.15
N LEU A 14 -15.30 7.20 3.60
CA LEU A 14 -13.96 7.44 4.12
C LEU A 14 -13.69 6.62 5.39
N GLU A 15 -14.61 6.62 6.37
CA GLU A 15 -14.50 5.78 7.57
C GLU A 15 -14.34 4.30 7.24
N ARG A 16 -15.11 3.80 6.27
CA ARG A 16 -15.00 2.41 5.82
C ARG A 16 -13.65 2.12 5.15
N PHE A 17 -13.14 3.05 4.37
CA PHE A 17 -11.83 2.93 3.74
C PHE A 17 -10.72 2.88 4.78
N LEU A 18 -10.73 3.75 5.78
CA LEU A 18 -9.79 3.74 6.89
C LEU A 18 -9.88 2.45 7.72
N ALA A 19 -11.08 1.93 7.93
CA ALA A 19 -11.29 0.66 8.63
C ALA A 19 -10.69 -0.54 7.86
N ILE A 20 -10.77 -0.54 6.52
CA ILE A 20 -10.15 -1.57 5.68
C ILE A 20 -8.62 -1.52 5.78
N GLN A 21 -8.03 -0.34 5.83
CA GLN A 21 -6.58 -0.17 5.99
C GLN A 21 -6.07 -0.68 7.34
N ALA A 22 -6.90 -0.63 8.38
CA ALA A 22 -6.59 -1.07 9.74
C ALA A 22 -6.81 -2.58 9.98
N MET A 23 -7.33 -3.33 9.01
CA MET A 23 -7.57 -4.77 9.19
C MET A 23 -6.28 -5.50 9.52
N GLY A 24 -6.36 -6.46 10.46
CA GLY A 24 -5.20 -7.25 10.90
C GLY A 24 -4.43 -6.65 12.09
N SER A 25 -4.90 -5.52 12.66
CA SER A 25 -4.35 -4.98 13.91
C SER A 25 -5.42 -4.32 14.76
N ASP A 26 -5.48 -4.69 16.03
CA ASP A 26 -6.44 -4.13 16.99
C ASP A 26 -6.16 -2.65 17.31
N THR A 27 -4.89 -2.23 17.20
CA THR A 27 -4.45 -0.86 17.47
C THR A 27 -4.47 0.05 16.24
N ALA A 28 -4.23 -0.50 15.05
CA ALA A 28 -4.10 0.30 13.82
C ALA A 28 -5.30 1.20 13.52
N LYS A 29 -6.51 0.79 13.91
CA LYS A 29 -7.71 1.63 13.76
C LYS A 29 -7.67 2.86 14.67
N GLN A 30 -7.11 2.73 15.86
CA GLN A 30 -6.92 3.84 16.81
C GLN A 30 -5.78 4.73 16.33
N ASP A 31 -4.68 4.13 15.86
CA ASP A 31 -3.51 4.84 15.37
C ASP A 31 -3.84 5.66 14.11
N ILE A 32 -4.61 5.09 13.16
CA ILE A 32 -5.10 5.82 11.98
C ILE A 32 -6.02 6.98 12.38
N LYS A 33 -6.91 6.77 13.36
CA LYS A 33 -7.81 7.82 13.85
C LYS A 33 -7.08 8.91 14.63
N ALA A 34 -6.02 8.56 15.36
CA ALA A 34 -5.20 9.50 16.11
C ALA A 34 -4.29 10.35 15.22
N THR A 35 -4.06 9.91 13.97
CA THR A 35 -3.30 10.69 13.00
C THR A 35 -4.20 11.80 12.47
N GLU A 36 -3.94 13.03 12.89
CA GLU A 36 -4.62 14.23 12.38
C GLU A 36 -4.17 14.51 10.94
N PHE A 37 -4.89 13.98 9.98
CA PHE A 37 -4.75 14.38 8.59
C PHE A 37 -5.70 15.56 8.31
N PRO A 38 -5.25 16.59 7.57
CA PRO A 38 -6.19 17.56 7.02
C PRO A 38 -7.26 16.81 6.23
N SER A 39 -8.52 17.16 6.45
CA SER A 39 -9.61 16.53 5.69
C SER A 39 -9.39 16.79 4.21
N PRO A 40 -9.23 15.76 3.38
CA PRO A 40 -9.04 15.94 1.95
C PRO A 40 -10.30 16.56 1.34
N SER A 41 -10.13 17.42 0.35
CA SER A 41 -11.27 17.93 -0.40
C SER A 41 -11.94 16.79 -1.19
N GLU A 42 -13.24 16.87 -1.38
CA GLU A 42 -13.98 15.90 -2.19
C GLU A 42 -13.45 15.83 -3.62
N GLU A 43 -13.02 16.97 -4.15
CA GLU A 43 -12.44 17.10 -5.49
C GLU A 43 -11.10 16.34 -5.59
N ALA A 44 -10.18 16.56 -4.65
CA ALA A 44 -8.88 15.85 -4.61
C ALA A 44 -9.06 14.32 -4.53
N LEU A 45 -10.05 13.84 -3.77
CA LEU A 45 -10.34 12.40 -3.71
C LEU A 45 -10.93 11.86 -5.02
N LYS A 46 -11.80 12.63 -5.68
CA LYS A 46 -12.36 12.25 -7.00
C LYS A 46 -11.27 12.18 -8.06
N GLU A 47 -10.36 13.15 -8.08
CA GLU A 47 -9.23 13.18 -9.01
C GLU A 47 -8.26 12.02 -8.73
N GLY A 48 -7.90 11.77 -7.48
CA GLY A 48 -7.06 10.64 -7.10
C GLY A 48 -7.65 9.29 -7.50
N LEU A 49 -8.96 9.08 -7.31
CA LEU A 49 -9.65 7.88 -7.77
C LEU A 49 -9.72 7.78 -9.29
N HIS A 50 -9.82 8.92 -9.98
CA HIS A 50 -9.78 8.94 -11.45
C HIS A 50 -8.42 8.47 -11.96
N ILE A 51 -7.32 8.99 -11.40
CA ILE A 51 -5.95 8.55 -11.71
C ILE A 51 -5.82 7.04 -11.49
N LEU A 52 -6.19 6.54 -10.31
CA LEU A 52 -6.12 5.10 -9.98
C LEU A 52 -6.96 4.21 -10.92
N SER A 53 -8.00 4.75 -11.55
CA SER A 53 -8.87 3.97 -12.45
C SER A 53 -8.48 4.02 -13.91
N CYS A 54 -7.71 5.03 -14.32
CA CYS A 54 -7.40 5.30 -15.73
C CYS A 54 -5.93 5.04 -16.08
N GLU A 55 -5.01 5.24 -15.11
CA GLU A 55 -3.59 5.10 -15.40
C GLU A 55 -3.17 3.62 -15.41
N ASP A 56 -2.46 3.24 -16.47
CA ASP A 56 -1.83 1.92 -16.61
C ASP A 56 -0.31 2.07 -16.71
N LEU A 57 0.36 1.87 -15.59
CA LEU A 57 1.82 2.00 -15.48
C LEU A 57 2.56 0.68 -15.66
N ARG A 58 1.91 -0.39 -16.11
CA ARG A 58 2.55 -1.73 -16.25
C ARG A 58 3.73 -1.73 -17.22
N SER A 59 3.66 -0.95 -18.27
CA SER A 59 4.79 -0.77 -19.21
C SER A 59 6.00 -0.09 -18.58
N GLU A 60 5.77 0.80 -17.61
CA GLU A 60 6.80 1.57 -16.95
C GLU A 60 7.63 0.74 -15.95
N LEU A 61 7.06 -0.35 -15.43
CA LEU A 61 7.75 -1.23 -14.48
C LEU A 61 9.09 -1.74 -15.01
N LYS A 62 9.19 -1.99 -16.32
CA LYS A 62 10.43 -2.46 -16.98
C LYS A 62 11.54 -1.41 -16.99
N ARG A 63 11.21 -0.15 -16.75
CA ARG A 63 12.17 0.98 -16.71
C ARG A 63 12.76 1.20 -15.32
N ILE A 64 12.20 0.55 -14.31
CA ILE A 64 12.71 0.62 -12.94
C ILE A 64 13.92 -0.32 -12.86
N ILE A 65 15.11 0.26 -12.83
CA ILE A 65 16.40 -0.46 -12.79
C ILE A 65 17.09 -0.37 -11.43
N VAL A 66 16.54 0.44 -10.54
CA VAL A 66 17.08 0.58 -9.18
C VAL A 66 16.62 -0.56 -8.27
N PRO A 67 17.40 -0.92 -7.25
CA PRO A 67 16.96 -1.87 -6.23
C PRO A 67 15.58 -1.49 -5.69
N THR A 68 14.65 -2.41 -5.73
CA THR A 68 13.24 -2.15 -5.40
C THR A 68 12.72 -3.21 -4.45
N LEU A 69 12.11 -2.78 -3.35
CA LEU A 69 11.36 -3.63 -2.44
C LEU A 69 9.87 -3.32 -2.52
N ARG A 70 9.07 -4.38 -2.66
CA ARG A 70 7.62 -4.34 -2.57
C ARG A 70 7.18 -5.03 -1.29
N LEU A 71 6.44 -4.32 -0.45
CA LEU A 71 5.92 -4.85 0.80
C LEU A 71 4.39 -4.85 0.78
N TYR A 72 3.79 -6.01 0.99
CA TYR A 72 2.35 -6.20 0.96
C TYR A 72 1.86 -6.87 2.25
N GLY A 73 0.59 -6.65 2.57
CA GLY A 73 -0.13 -7.43 3.56
C GLY A 73 -0.97 -8.53 2.89
N ARG A 74 -0.93 -9.76 3.39
CA ARG A 74 -1.73 -10.87 2.85
C ARG A 74 -3.23 -10.66 3.02
N LEU A 75 -3.64 -9.90 4.02
CA LEU A 75 -5.04 -9.60 4.31
C LEU A 75 -5.52 -8.32 3.60
N ASP A 76 -4.70 -7.76 2.69
CA ASP A 76 -5.06 -6.58 1.92
C ASP A 76 -6.20 -6.90 0.95
N SER A 77 -7.34 -6.24 1.16
CA SER A 77 -8.51 -6.35 0.28
C SER A 77 -8.52 -5.34 -0.87
N LEU A 78 -7.60 -4.36 -0.85
CA LEU A 78 -7.44 -3.38 -1.91
C LEU A 78 -6.45 -3.85 -2.97
N VAL A 79 -5.39 -4.55 -2.54
CA VAL A 79 -4.39 -5.17 -3.42
C VAL A 79 -4.37 -6.68 -3.15
N PRO A 80 -5.23 -7.46 -3.80
CA PRO A 80 -5.31 -8.91 -3.57
C PRO A 80 -4.05 -9.63 -4.08
N THR A 81 -3.78 -10.81 -3.51
CA THR A 81 -2.58 -11.62 -3.84
C THR A 81 -2.42 -11.89 -5.34
N SER A 82 -3.52 -12.10 -6.06
CA SER A 82 -3.48 -12.28 -7.53
C SER A 82 -2.92 -11.05 -8.27
N GLY A 83 -3.13 -9.84 -7.72
CA GLY A 83 -2.51 -8.62 -8.23
C GLY A 83 -1.00 -8.58 -7.96
N ILE A 84 -0.59 -9.07 -6.78
CA ILE A 84 0.83 -9.16 -6.40
C ILE A 84 1.57 -10.11 -7.35
N ASP A 85 1.04 -11.30 -7.61
CA ASP A 85 1.62 -12.28 -8.53
C ASP A 85 1.83 -11.67 -9.91
N ARG A 86 0.83 -10.96 -10.41
CA ARG A 86 0.90 -10.29 -11.71
C ARG A 86 1.99 -9.22 -11.78
N ILE A 87 2.17 -8.44 -10.73
CA ILE A 87 3.24 -7.43 -10.66
C ILE A 87 4.62 -8.10 -10.55
N CYS A 88 4.73 -9.21 -9.82
CA CYS A 88 5.97 -9.99 -9.75
C CYS A 88 6.40 -10.53 -11.12
N GLU A 89 5.46 -11.02 -11.93
CA GLU A 89 5.74 -11.43 -13.32
C GLU A 89 6.25 -10.28 -14.20
N LEU A 90 5.67 -9.08 -14.04
CA LEU A 90 6.02 -7.90 -14.84
C LEU A 90 7.34 -7.25 -14.43
N HIS A 91 7.75 -7.40 -13.18
CA HIS A 91 8.96 -6.80 -12.61
C HIS A 91 9.65 -7.78 -11.67
N PRO A 92 10.24 -8.88 -12.20
CA PRO A 92 10.80 -9.98 -11.41
C PRO A 92 12.07 -9.61 -10.63
N GLN A 93 12.76 -8.53 -11.00
CA GLN A 93 13.97 -8.08 -10.33
C GLN A 93 13.73 -7.38 -8.99
N ALA A 94 12.49 -7.05 -8.64
CA ALA A 94 12.19 -6.44 -7.36
C ALA A 94 11.97 -7.49 -6.28
N ASP A 95 12.54 -7.25 -5.10
CA ASP A 95 12.25 -8.04 -3.92
C ASP A 95 10.77 -7.87 -3.51
N THR A 96 10.14 -8.97 -3.13
CA THR A 96 8.74 -8.94 -2.71
C THR A 96 8.56 -9.65 -1.39
N VAL A 97 7.99 -8.96 -0.41
CA VAL A 97 7.67 -9.50 0.91
C VAL A 97 6.17 -9.34 1.16
N VAL A 98 5.54 -10.42 1.60
CA VAL A 98 4.11 -10.43 1.98
C VAL A 98 3.99 -10.76 3.45
N LEU A 99 3.55 -9.82 4.26
CA LEU A 99 3.31 -10.01 5.68
C LEU A 99 1.99 -10.78 5.91
N PRO A 100 2.04 -11.97 6.57
CA PRO A 100 0.89 -12.89 6.63
C PRO A 100 -0.31 -12.35 7.41
N HIS A 101 -0.08 -11.44 8.35
CA HIS A 101 -1.12 -10.91 9.25
C HIS A 101 -1.42 -9.42 9.04
N ALA A 102 -0.74 -8.77 8.10
CA ALA A 102 -0.95 -7.37 7.76
C ALA A 102 -2.01 -7.20 6.66
N SER A 103 -2.64 -6.03 6.66
CA SER A 103 -3.53 -5.54 5.61
C SER A 103 -2.84 -4.46 4.76
N HIS A 104 -3.58 -3.47 4.29
CA HIS A 104 -3.13 -2.45 3.33
C HIS A 104 -2.02 -1.52 3.87
N ALA A 105 -1.95 -1.29 5.18
CA ALA A 105 -0.99 -0.40 5.81
C ALA A 105 -0.10 -1.16 6.83
N PRO A 106 0.81 -2.04 6.37
CA PRO A 106 1.68 -2.80 7.26
C PRO A 106 2.58 -1.92 8.13
N PHE A 107 2.99 -0.75 7.65
CA PHE A 107 3.79 0.21 8.41
C PHE A 107 3.04 0.81 9.62
N ILE A 108 1.70 0.77 9.64
CA ILE A 108 0.87 1.17 10.79
C ILE A 108 0.57 -0.05 11.66
N SER A 109 0.12 -1.15 11.06
CA SER A 109 -0.33 -2.33 11.81
C SER A 109 0.80 -3.20 12.34
N HIS A 110 1.96 -3.22 11.68
CA HIS A 110 3.13 -4.04 11.98
C HIS A 110 4.43 -3.21 11.86
N PRO A 111 4.58 -2.09 12.59
CA PRO A 111 5.67 -1.13 12.38
C PRO A 111 7.05 -1.75 12.58
N GLN A 112 7.24 -2.60 13.61
CA GLN A 112 8.53 -3.22 13.87
C GLN A 112 8.93 -4.18 12.74
N GLN A 113 8.04 -5.07 12.31
CA GLN A 113 8.34 -5.99 11.21
C GLN A 113 8.61 -5.24 9.90
N THR A 114 7.86 -4.16 9.65
CA THR A 114 8.10 -3.30 8.49
C THR A 114 9.48 -2.64 8.56
N ALA A 115 9.86 -2.09 9.70
CA ALA A 115 11.17 -1.47 9.90
C ALA A 115 12.32 -2.47 9.71
N ASP A 116 12.20 -3.68 10.26
CA ASP A 116 13.21 -4.73 10.13
C ASP A 116 13.41 -5.15 8.66
N ILE A 117 12.34 -5.28 7.91
CA ILE A 117 12.37 -5.59 6.47
C ILE A 117 13.05 -4.47 5.68
N LEU A 118 12.66 -3.22 5.92
CA LEU A 118 13.25 -2.06 5.26
C LEU A 118 14.74 -1.91 5.58
N TYR A 119 15.12 -2.10 6.84
CA TYR A 119 16.51 -2.05 7.28
C TYR A 119 17.36 -3.14 6.60
N SER A 120 16.86 -4.37 6.56
CA SER A 120 17.52 -5.49 5.92
C SER A 120 17.73 -5.25 4.43
N PHE A 121 16.70 -4.77 3.74
CA PHE A 121 16.77 -4.42 2.32
C PHE A 121 17.82 -3.33 2.07
N ALA A 122 17.75 -2.21 2.80
CA ALA A 122 18.68 -1.10 2.65
C ALA A 122 20.13 -1.55 2.90
N THR A 123 20.36 -2.33 3.96
CA THR A 123 21.69 -2.84 4.29
C THR A 123 22.27 -3.73 3.18
N ASN A 124 21.43 -4.56 2.55
CA ASN A 124 21.86 -5.41 1.44
C ASN A 124 22.22 -4.59 0.19
N VAL A 125 21.42 -3.57 -0.15
CA VAL A 125 21.72 -2.65 -1.26
C VAL A 125 23.06 -1.95 -1.05
N TYR A 126 23.29 -1.36 0.13
CA TYR A 126 24.56 -0.66 0.44
C TYR A 126 25.77 -1.58 0.39
N LYS A 127 25.65 -2.85 0.81
CA LYS A 127 26.75 -3.81 0.73
C LYS A 127 27.13 -4.19 -0.71
N GLN A 128 26.12 -4.27 -1.59
CA GLN A 128 26.34 -4.57 -3.01
C GLN A 128 27.01 -3.41 -3.76
N GLU A 129 26.71 -2.16 -3.39
CA GLU A 129 27.33 -0.99 -3.99
C GLU A 129 28.78 -0.76 -3.50
N ALA A 130 29.14 -1.31 -2.34
CA ALA A 130 30.47 -1.19 -1.74
C ALA A 130 31.45 -2.30 -2.16
N SER A 131 31.02 -3.26 -2.97
CA SER A 131 31.78 -4.43 -3.43
C SER A 131 32.20 -4.29 -4.88
#